data_407819c3373c802351adec11effbe686
#
_entry.id   407819c3373c802351adec11effbe686
#
_cell.length_a   1.000
_cell.length_b   1.000
_cell.length_c   1.000
_cell.angle_alpha   90.00
_cell.angle_beta   90.00
_cell.angle_gamma   90.00
#
_symmetry.space_group_name_H-M   'P 1'
#
loop_
_entity.id
_entity.type
_entity.pdbx_description
1 polymer ?
#
loop_
_entity_poly.entity_id
_entity_poly.type
_entity_poly.pdbx_seq_one_letter_code
_entity_poly.pdbx_strand_id
1 'polypeptide(L)' 'MSEIKYEIIKKIGVLSKSASGWAKELNLISWNDRDAKYDIRDWSPDGEKMGKGVTLSKEEIVSLKDLLNKIEL' A
#
# COMPACT_ATOMS: atom_id res chain seq x y z
N MET A 1 -11.76 -14.73 17.33
CA MET A 1 -11.63 -13.60 16.42
C MET A 1 -10.25 -13.60 15.78
N SER A 2 -10.20 -13.53 14.48
CA SER A 2 -8.92 -13.56 13.79
C SER A 2 -8.37 -12.16 13.67
N GLU A 3 -7.12 -12.00 13.97
CA GLU A 3 -6.40 -10.77 13.76
C GLU A 3 -5.62 -10.87 12.46
N ILE A 4 -5.58 -9.79 11.72
CA ILE A 4 -4.76 -9.73 10.52
C ILE A 4 -3.33 -9.48 10.96
N LYS A 5 -2.45 -10.43 10.65
CA LYS A 5 -1.03 -10.27 10.87
C LYS A 5 -0.42 -9.62 9.64
N TYR A 6 0.36 -8.59 9.85
CA TYR A 6 1.07 -7.99 8.74
C TYR A 6 2.38 -7.39 9.22
N GLU A 7 3.29 -7.26 8.28
CA GLU A 7 4.56 -6.61 8.54
C GLU A 7 4.91 -5.72 7.35
N ILE A 8 5.16 -4.45 7.62
CA ILE A 8 5.60 -3.52 6.57
C ILE A 8 7.09 -3.77 6.35
N ILE A 9 7.41 -4.40 5.23
CA ILE A 9 8.79 -4.71 4.87
C ILE A 9 9.51 -3.45 4.44
N LYS A 10 8.83 -2.60 3.67
CA LYS A 10 9.43 -1.37 3.18
C LYS A 10 8.33 -0.33 2.91
N LYS A 11 8.53 0.86 3.44
CA LYS A 11 7.70 2.01 3.08
C LYS A 11 8.27 2.63 1.83
N ILE A 12 7.47 2.64 0.76
CA ILE A 12 7.93 3.14 -0.53
C ILE A 12 7.66 4.63 -0.66
N GLY A 13 6.44 5.05 -0.33
CA GLY A 13 6.14 6.47 -0.37
C GLY A 13 4.69 6.79 -0.05
N VAL A 14 4.43 8.06 0.12
CA VAL A 14 3.10 8.60 0.38
C VAL A 14 2.57 9.21 -0.92
N LEU A 15 1.36 8.80 -1.30
CA LEU A 15 0.72 9.35 -2.50
C LEU A 15 -0.02 10.64 -2.18
N SER A 16 -0.68 10.69 -1.04
CA SER A 16 -1.44 11.88 -0.64
C SER A 16 -1.71 11.84 0.86
N LYS A 17 -2.05 12.99 1.40
CA LYS A 17 -2.41 13.11 2.80
C LYS A 17 -3.69 13.93 2.88
N SER A 18 -4.69 13.41 3.58
CA SER A 18 -5.96 14.12 3.72
C SER A 18 -5.90 15.14 4.85
N ALA A 19 -6.92 16.01 4.90
CA ALA A 19 -7.03 17.01 5.95
C ALA A 19 -7.13 16.39 7.34
N SER A 20 -7.66 15.17 7.44
CA SER A 20 -7.79 14.47 8.72
C SER A 20 -6.48 13.83 9.17
N GLY A 21 -5.45 13.89 8.33
CA GLY A 21 -4.14 13.31 8.65
C GLY A 21 -3.96 11.88 8.15
N TRP A 22 -4.98 11.28 7.55
CA TRP A 22 -4.83 9.98 6.92
C TRP A 22 -3.99 10.12 5.66
N ALA A 23 -3.13 9.17 5.43
CA ALA A 23 -2.21 9.18 4.28
C ALA A 23 -2.44 7.96 3.42
N LYS A 24 -2.50 8.16 2.11
CA LYS A 24 -2.52 7.05 1.17
C LYS A 24 -1.08 6.70 0.84
N GLU A 25 -0.70 5.47 1.12
CA GLU A 25 0.70 5.05 1.00
C GLU A 25 0.87 3.84 0.11
N LEU A 26 2.02 3.80 -0.55
CA LEU A 26 2.47 2.62 -1.28
C LEU A 26 3.56 1.96 -0.44
N ASN A 27 3.33 0.74 -0.05
CA ASN A 27 4.23 -0.03 0.81
C ASN A 27 4.41 -1.44 0.27
N LEU A 28 5.49 -2.09 0.71
CA LEU A 28 5.69 -3.52 0.49
C LEU A 28 5.35 -4.21 1.81
N ILE A 29 4.31 -5.02 1.80
CA ILE A 29 3.75 -5.61 3.03
C ILE A 29 3.66 -7.12 2.91
N SER A 30 4.10 -7.80 3.97
CA SER A 30 3.89 -9.24 4.13
C SER A 30 2.63 -9.45 4.96
N TRP A 31 1.63 -10.10 4.37
CA TRP A 31 0.36 -10.41 5.03
C TRP A 31 0.38 -11.85 5.52
N ASN A 32 0.06 -12.05 6.79
CA ASN A 32 -0.05 -13.40 7.38
C ASN A 32 1.18 -14.28 7.10
N ASP A 33 2.37 -13.71 7.22
CA ASP A 33 3.65 -14.40 7.02
C ASP A 33 3.84 -14.95 5.60
N ARG A 34 3.09 -14.40 4.63
CA ARG A 34 3.24 -14.76 3.22
C ARG A 34 4.26 -13.87 2.55
N ASP A 35 4.60 -14.20 1.30
CA ASP A 35 5.49 -13.36 0.51
C ASP A 35 4.95 -11.94 0.44
N ALA A 36 5.84 -10.98 0.55
CA ALA A 36 5.46 -9.58 0.54
C ALA A 36 4.87 -9.16 -0.80
N LYS A 37 3.83 -8.33 -0.75
CA LYS A 37 3.19 -7.78 -1.92
C LYS A 37 3.11 -6.27 -1.79
N TYR A 38 2.93 -5.62 -2.92
CA TYR A 38 2.76 -4.17 -2.92
C TYR A 38 1.35 -3.82 -2.50
N ASP A 39 1.22 -2.74 -1.74
CA ASP A 39 -0.06 -2.37 -1.15
C ASP A 39 -0.24 -0.86 -1.23
N ILE A 40 -1.42 -0.45 -1.70
CA ILE A 40 -1.81 0.96 -1.73
C ILE A 40 -3.06 1.08 -0.89
N ARG A 41 -2.97 1.81 0.22
CA ARG A 41 -4.11 2.04 1.10
C ARG A 41 -3.92 3.24 1.98
N ASP A 42 -5.03 3.63 2.62
CA ASP A 42 -5.01 4.71 3.58
C ASP A 42 -4.55 4.21 4.95
N TRP A 43 -3.76 5.01 5.61
CA TRP A 43 -3.29 4.74 6.97
C TRP A 43 -3.64 5.91 7.87
N SER A 44 -4.02 5.62 9.12
CA SER A 44 -4.33 6.65 10.09
C SER A 44 -3.08 7.47 10.44
N PRO A 45 -3.26 8.66 11.04
CA PRO A 45 -2.11 9.51 11.39
C PRO A 45 -1.06 8.83 12.26
N ASP A 46 -1.50 7.93 13.15
CA ASP A 46 -0.58 7.20 14.03
C ASP A 46 -0.05 5.93 13.39
N GLY A 47 -0.54 5.57 12.19
CA GLY A 47 -0.10 4.37 11.51
C GLY A 47 -0.67 3.07 12.05
N GLU A 48 -1.56 3.13 13.02
CA GLU A 48 -2.10 1.93 13.66
C GLU A 48 -3.34 1.37 12.99
N LYS A 49 -4.10 2.22 12.32
CA LYS A 49 -5.32 1.80 11.63
C LYS A 49 -5.14 1.90 10.13
N MET A 50 -5.69 0.94 9.43
CA MET A 50 -5.65 0.94 7.97
C MET A 50 -7.05 1.03 7.43
N GLY A 51 -7.19 1.75 6.32
CA GLY A 51 -8.46 1.85 5.61
C GLY A 51 -8.50 0.90 4.43
N LYS A 52 -9.38 1.22 3.49
CA LYS A 52 -9.51 0.42 2.27
C LYS A 52 -8.29 0.58 1.40
N GLY A 53 -7.98 -0.47 0.68
CA GLY A 53 -6.84 -0.44 -0.21
C GLY A 53 -6.83 -1.61 -1.17
N VAL A 54 -5.77 -1.69 -1.93
CA VAL A 54 -5.58 -2.74 -2.91
C VAL A 54 -4.19 -3.32 -2.75
N THR A 55 -4.11 -4.65 -2.84
CA THR A 55 -2.85 -5.37 -2.78
C THR A 55 -2.53 -5.87 -4.18
N LEU A 56 -1.31 -5.61 -4.64
CA LEU A 56 -0.89 -5.94 -5.99
C LEU A 56 0.29 -6.90 -5.95
N SER A 57 0.26 -7.90 -6.83
CA SER A 57 1.39 -8.78 -7.03
C SER A 57 2.53 -8.00 -7.72
N LYS A 58 3.72 -8.60 -7.75
CA LYS A 58 4.83 -7.99 -8.46
C LYS A 58 4.51 -7.80 -9.94
N GLU A 59 3.85 -8.79 -10.54
CA GLU A 59 3.45 -8.69 -11.95
C GLU A 59 2.49 -7.54 -12.18
N GLU A 60 1.53 -7.37 -11.28
CA GLU A 60 0.56 -6.29 -11.38
C GLU A 60 1.21 -4.92 -11.20
N ILE A 61 2.15 -4.80 -10.27
CA ILE A 61 2.83 -3.52 -10.04
C ILE A 61 3.72 -3.14 -11.23
N VAL A 62 4.34 -4.14 -11.88
CA VAL A 62 5.13 -3.91 -13.09
C VAL A 62 4.23 -3.41 -14.22
N SER A 63 3.07 -4.05 -14.39
CA SER A 63 2.09 -3.61 -15.39
C SER A 63 1.60 -2.20 -15.12
N LEU A 64 1.32 -1.89 -13.86
CA LEU A 64 0.90 -0.55 -13.47
C LEU A 64 1.97 0.48 -13.78
N LYS A 65 3.20 0.17 -13.47
CA LYS A 65 4.33 1.05 -13.77
C LYS A 65 4.42 1.35 -15.27
N ASP A 66 4.29 0.31 -16.10
CA ASP A 66 4.32 0.49 -17.55
C ASP A 66 3.16 1.36 -18.04
N LEU A 67 1.96 1.14 -17.51
CA LEU A 67 0.80 1.93 -17.90
C LEU A 67 0.95 3.38 -17.48
N LEU A 68 1.46 3.63 -16.28
CA LEU A 68 1.68 4.99 -15.80
C LEU A 68 2.71 5.73 -16.67
N ASN A 69 3.69 5.01 -17.18
CA ASN A 69 4.70 5.61 -18.05
C ASN A 69 4.15 5.99 -19.43
N LYS A 70 2.99 5.44 -19.80
CA LYS A 70 2.36 5.74 -21.08
C LYS A 70 1.37 6.90 -21.04
N ILE A 71 0.96 7.32 -19.86
CA ILE A 71 -0.03 8.39 -19.74
C ILE A 71 0.69 9.73 -19.53
N GLU A 72 0.06 10.77 -20.02
CA GLU A 72 0.54 12.14 -19.82
C GLU A 72 -0.22 12.74 -18.64
N LEU A 73 0.52 13.20 -17.68
CA LEU A 73 -0.06 13.78 -16.47
C LEU A 73 0.24 15.27 -16.39
#